data_7d111d4fe690b67016196dbc1334a1dc
#
_entry.id   7d111d4fe690b67016196dbc1334a1dc
#
_cell.length_a   1.000
_cell.length_b   1.000
_cell.length_c   1.000
_cell.angle_alpha   90.00
_cell.angle_beta   90.00
_cell.angle_gamma   90.00
#
_symmetry.space_group_name_H-M   'P 1'
#
loop_
_entity.id
_entity.type
_entity.pdbx_description
1 polymer ?
#
loop_
_entity_poly.entity_id
_entity_poly.type
_entity_poly.pdbx_seq_one_letter_code
_entity_poly.pdbx_strand_id
1 'polypeptide(L)'
;FKPTTENELSEVIQRFTQVIYLSATPFLESYLDMTVQFKSLPIYELLWPESMTKLPDVEVIKSRKSVLELCKGLIEKYRSGNGRSTMVNGEEFIAKEAVVYINSVSEIIKIIKKSGLKPEETTIICSSKSDNIKKLDELSRQTGMKFKLEEIPGKGEPHKMFTFCTSTVYVGADFYSTNAYSYIFANPKVSSMTIDVSVDLQQIIGRQRLEENPFRNSATLYYNTREAKVTKENLEKSIREKNDRTNRQIENYEAAPHKNDQLQIMENTIRQQGHKEHYCCIVKDKDNNVRIVKNEILEIAERRAWEVSDQIYRLSLIHI
;
A
#
# COMPACT_ATOMS: atom_id res chain seq x y z
N PHE A 1 -7.99 -1.27 -5.62
CA PHE A 1 -9.32 -0.68 -5.59
C PHE A 1 -10.17 -1.25 -6.72
N LYS A 2 -11.37 -1.75 -6.40
CA LYS A 2 -12.33 -2.33 -7.35
C LYS A 2 -13.68 -1.63 -7.15
N PRO A 3 -14.02 -0.64 -7.97
CA PRO A 3 -15.26 0.13 -7.85
C PRO A 3 -16.53 -0.72 -7.84
N THR A 4 -16.55 -1.78 -8.66
CA THR A 4 -17.68 -2.73 -8.71
C THR A 4 -17.87 -3.47 -7.39
N THR A 5 -16.79 -3.97 -6.78
CA THR A 5 -16.85 -4.69 -5.50
C THR A 5 -17.35 -3.80 -4.37
N GLU A 6 -17.00 -2.53 -4.39
CA GLU A 6 -17.41 -1.56 -3.38
C GLU A 6 -18.90 -1.21 -3.50
N ASN A 7 -19.39 -0.99 -4.71
CA ASN A 7 -20.81 -0.77 -4.93
C ASN A 7 -21.63 -2.01 -4.55
N GLU A 8 -21.17 -3.21 -4.90
CA GLU A 8 -21.80 -4.47 -4.50
C GLU A 8 -21.83 -4.61 -2.96
N LEU A 9 -20.73 -4.29 -2.29
CA LEU A 9 -20.65 -4.31 -0.83
C LEU A 9 -21.61 -3.27 -0.21
N SER A 10 -21.66 -2.06 -0.75
CA SER A 10 -22.57 -1.01 -0.31
C SER A 10 -24.04 -1.44 -0.44
N GLU A 11 -24.41 -2.07 -1.55
CA GLU A 11 -25.77 -2.61 -1.75
C GLU A 11 -26.11 -3.76 -0.79
N VAL A 12 -25.14 -4.61 -0.46
CA VAL A 12 -25.32 -5.67 0.54
C VAL A 12 -25.49 -5.06 1.94
N ILE A 13 -24.65 -4.10 2.30
CA ILE A 13 -24.68 -3.43 3.60
C ILE A 13 -26.03 -2.74 3.85
N GLN A 14 -26.62 -2.10 2.85
CA GLN A 14 -27.92 -1.46 2.94
C GLN A 14 -29.08 -2.43 3.29
N ARG A 15 -28.89 -3.74 3.18
CA ARG A 15 -29.90 -4.76 3.57
C ARG A 15 -29.92 -5.05 5.06
N PHE A 16 -28.92 -4.57 5.81
CA PHE A 16 -28.84 -4.77 7.25
C PHE A 16 -29.41 -3.57 8.00
N THR A 17 -30.11 -3.85 9.09
CA THR A 17 -30.67 -2.80 9.96
C THR A 17 -29.62 -2.13 10.83
N GLN A 18 -28.51 -2.82 11.09
CA GLN A 18 -27.39 -2.30 11.86
C GLN A 18 -26.07 -2.75 11.20
N VAL A 19 -25.15 -1.81 11.02
CA VAL A 19 -23.82 -2.06 10.49
C VAL A 19 -22.81 -1.34 11.37
N ILE A 20 -21.76 -2.05 11.80
CA ILE A 20 -20.66 -1.51 12.57
C ILE A 20 -19.38 -1.66 11.73
N TYR A 21 -18.71 -0.54 11.47
CA TYR A 21 -17.40 -0.52 10.81
C TYR A 21 -16.31 -0.46 11.87
N LEU A 22 -15.37 -1.39 11.80
CA LEU A 22 -14.23 -1.46 12.73
C LEU A 22 -12.94 -1.23 11.97
N SER A 23 -12.09 -0.34 12.48
CA SER A 23 -10.76 -0.10 11.93
C SER A 23 -9.77 0.23 13.05
N ALA A 24 -8.57 -0.36 12.97
CA ALA A 24 -7.45 0.02 13.82
C ALA A 24 -6.73 1.28 13.33
N THR A 25 -6.91 1.61 12.04
CA THR A 25 -6.41 2.84 11.40
C THR A 25 -7.59 3.51 10.72
N PRO A 26 -8.37 4.31 11.46
CA PRO A 26 -9.57 4.92 10.94
C PRO A 26 -9.24 5.86 9.76
N PHE A 27 -10.14 5.91 8.82
CA PHE A 27 -10.13 6.93 7.78
C PHE A 27 -10.15 8.30 8.46
N LEU A 28 -9.41 9.28 7.93
CA LEU A 28 -9.45 10.63 8.46
C LEU A 28 -10.87 11.20 8.36
N GLU A 29 -11.36 11.81 9.42
CA GLU A 29 -12.72 12.39 9.49
C GLU A 29 -13.06 13.25 8.27
N SER A 30 -12.10 14.06 7.80
CA SER A 30 -12.26 14.89 6.61
C SER A 30 -12.68 14.15 5.34
N TYR A 31 -12.43 12.83 5.28
CA TYR A 31 -12.83 11.98 4.14
C TYR A 31 -14.12 11.21 4.39
N LEU A 32 -14.50 10.98 5.64
CA LEU A 32 -15.76 10.33 5.97
C LEU A 32 -16.95 11.16 5.50
N ASP A 33 -16.87 12.48 5.65
CA ASP A 33 -17.89 13.42 5.18
C ASP A 33 -18.00 13.51 3.65
N MET A 34 -16.98 13.05 2.92
CA MET A 34 -16.98 13.04 1.46
C MET A 34 -17.71 11.83 0.86
N THR A 35 -18.04 10.83 1.67
CA THR A 35 -18.76 9.64 1.20
C THR A 35 -20.18 9.61 1.72
N VAL A 36 -21.12 9.39 0.83
CA VAL A 36 -22.56 9.29 1.21
C VAL A 36 -22.78 8.20 2.26
N GLN A 37 -22.00 7.12 2.20
CA GLN A 37 -22.11 5.97 3.07
C GLN A 37 -21.72 6.25 4.53
N PHE A 38 -20.77 7.17 4.77
CA PHE A 38 -20.21 7.42 6.11
C PHE A 38 -20.62 8.78 6.70
N LYS A 39 -21.10 9.68 5.86
CA LYS A 39 -21.33 11.11 6.18
C LYS A 39 -22.13 11.41 7.47
N SER A 40 -22.93 10.50 7.96
CA SER A 40 -23.78 10.71 9.15
C SER A 40 -23.63 9.62 10.19
N LEU A 41 -22.59 8.77 10.07
CA LEU A 41 -22.37 7.72 11.05
C LEU A 41 -21.72 8.29 12.32
N PRO A 42 -22.17 7.88 13.51
CA PRO A 42 -21.46 8.21 14.74
C PRO A 42 -20.11 7.50 14.77
N ILE A 43 -19.07 8.25 15.15
CA ILE A 43 -17.72 7.74 15.27
C ILE A 43 -17.41 7.54 16.75
N TYR A 44 -16.92 6.35 17.10
CA TYR A 44 -16.49 6.00 18.45
C TYR A 44 -15.01 5.64 18.40
N GLU A 45 -14.18 6.38 19.12
CA GLU A 45 -12.76 6.09 19.28
C GLU A 45 -12.55 5.30 20.58
N LEU A 46 -11.92 4.12 20.47
CA LEU A 46 -11.53 3.33 21.61
C LEU A 46 -10.08 3.67 21.97
N LEU A 47 -9.90 4.42 23.05
CA LEU A 47 -8.58 4.79 23.53
C LEU A 47 -8.07 3.73 24.52
N TRP A 48 -6.87 3.23 24.26
CA TRP A 48 -6.15 2.37 25.18
C TRP A 48 -5.38 3.22 26.20
N PRO A 49 -5.28 2.80 27.47
CA PRO A 49 -4.41 3.44 28.43
C PRO A 49 -2.96 3.51 27.95
N GLU A 50 -2.26 4.60 28.18
CA GLU A 50 -0.86 4.77 27.79
C GLU A 50 0.04 3.64 28.25
N SER A 51 -0.24 3.06 29.44
CA SER A 51 0.47 1.90 29.98
C SER A 51 0.37 0.63 29.14
N MET A 52 -0.66 0.54 28.28
CA MET A 52 -0.87 -0.57 27.34
C MET A 52 -0.41 -0.26 25.93
N THR A 53 -0.02 0.99 25.66
CA THR A 53 0.38 1.46 24.34
C THR A 53 1.90 1.43 24.23
N LYS A 54 2.45 0.55 23.42
CA LYS A 54 3.87 0.60 23.06
C LYS A 54 4.03 1.42 21.80
N LEU A 55 4.66 2.57 21.93
CA LEU A 55 5.02 3.38 20.75
C LEU A 55 6.05 2.62 19.91
N PRO A 56 5.87 2.57 18.59
CA PRO A 56 6.87 1.95 17.72
C PRO A 56 8.14 2.79 17.67
N ASP A 57 9.28 2.11 17.64
CA ASP A 57 10.60 2.73 17.42
C ASP A 57 10.91 2.70 15.90
N VAL A 58 10.76 3.84 15.25
CA VAL A 58 10.97 3.97 13.81
C VAL A 58 12.13 4.89 13.53
N GLU A 59 13.22 4.31 13.05
CA GLU A 59 14.33 5.07 12.50
C GLU A 59 13.99 5.58 11.09
N VAL A 60 13.98 6.91 10.91
CA VAL A 60 13.60 7.53 9.63
C VAL A 60 14.85 8.09 8.95
N ILE A 61 15.20 7.51 7.79
CA ILE A 61 16.44 7.83 7.08
C ILE A 61 16.14 8.42 5.69
N LYS A 62 16.45 9.71 5.54
CA LYS A 62 16.44 10.35 4.22
C LYS A 62 17.67 9.93 3.41
N SER A 63 17.46 9.42 2.21
CA SER A 63 18.56 8.97 1.36
C SER A 63 18.43 9.46 -0.08
N ARG A 64 19.57 9.87 -0.67
CA ARG A 64 19.68 10.14 -2.12
C ARG A 64 20.02 8.88 -2.92
N LYS A 65 20.47 7.81 -2.26
CA LYS A 65 20.78 6.54 -2.89
C LYS A 65 19.52 5.88 -3.46
N SER A 66 19.68 5.12 -4.50
CA SER A 66 18.59 4.32 -5.05
C SER A 66 18.18 3.20 -4.07
N VAL A 67 16.93 2.74 -4.19
CA VAL A 67 16.44 1.59 -3.39
C VAL A 67 17.34 0.37 -3.60
N LEU A 68 17.79 0.15 -4.84
CA LEU A 68 18.73 -0.93 -5.16
C LEU A 68 20.05 -0.83 -4.38
N GLU A 69 20.66 0.35 -4.31
CA GLU A 69 21.92 0.56 -3.58
C GLU A 69 21.75 0.36 -2.07
N LEU A 70 20.64 0.87 -1.51
CA LEU A 70 20.32 0.69 -0.09
C LEU A 70 20.09 -0.80 0.23
N CYS A 71 19.32 -1.51 -0.60
CA CYS A 71 19.07 -2.93 -0.41
C CYS A 71 20.33 -3.78 -0.59
N LYS A 72 21.24 -3.42 -1.51
CA LYS A 72 22.54 -4.12 -1.64
C LYS A 72 23.35 -4.03 -0.35
N GLY A 73 23.49 -2.82 0.20
CA GLY A 73 24.21 -2.63 1.46
C GLY A 73 23.53 -3.36 2.63
N LEU A 74 22.20 -3.42 2.65
CA LEU A 74 21.44 -4.21 3.62
C LEU A 74 21.74 -5.71 3.48
N ILE A 75 21.67 -6.25 2.28
CA ILE A 75 21.93 -7.67 1.98
C ILE A 75 23.35 -8.07 2.39
N GLU A 76 24.34 -7.25 2.07
CA GLU A 76 25.74 -7.47 2.45
C GLU A 76 25.92 -7.52 3.98
N LYS A 77 25.28 -6.60 4.71
CA LYS A 77 25.28 -6.60 6.19
C LYS A 77 24.71 -7.89 6.76
N TYR A 78 23.56 -8.34 6.28
CA TYR A 78 22.95 -9.58 6.79
C TYR A 78 23.76 -10.82 6.46
N ARG A 79 24.29 -10.93 5.24
CA ARG A 79 25.15 -12.04 4.83
C ARG A 79 26.46 -12.10 5.62
N SER A 80 26.97 -10.95 6.10
CA SER A 80 28.15 -10.88 6.98
C SER A 80 27.83 -11.04 8.47
N GLY A 81 26.56 -11.29 8.84
CA GLY A 81 26.14 -11.42 10.22
C GLY A 81 25.97 -10.08 10.98
N ASN A 82 26.06 -8.94 10.26
CA ASN A 82 25.94 -7.59 10.82
C ASN A 82 24.55 -7.00 10.56
N GLY A 83 23.48 -7.75 10.84
CA GLY A 83 22.10 -7.25 10.81
C GLY A 83 21.85 -6.12 11.81
N ARG A 84 20.61 -5.68 11.91
CA ARG A 84 20.23 -4.69 12.94
C ARG A 84 20.44 -5.27 14.32
N SER A 85 21.06 -4.52 15.24
CA SER A 85 21.22 -4.94 16.64
C SER A 85 20.35 -4.12 17.59
N THR A 86 20.01 -4.73 18.72
CA THR A 86 19.34 -4.08 19.86
C THR A 86 19.82 -4.73 21.17
N MET A 87 19.70 -4.00 22.27
CA MET A 87 20.05 -4.50 23.60
C MET A 87 18.78 -4.97 24.33
N VAL A 88 18.80 -6.19 24.85
CA VAL A 88 17.73 -6.73 25.68
C VAL A 88 18.36 -7.32 26.97
N ASN A 89 17.98 -6.81 28.10
CA ASN A 89 18.49 -7.24 29.40
C ASN A 89 20.04 -7.25 29.51
N GLY A 90 20.72 -6.34 28.78
CA GLY A 90 22.18 -6.24 28.78
C GLY A 90 22.90 -7.14 27.76
N GLU A 91 22.17 -7.93 27.00
CA GLU A 91 22.69 -8.76 25.91
C GLU A 91 22.39 -8.13 24.54
N GLU A 92 23.34 -8.22 23.62
CA GLU A 92 23.14 -7.75 22.24
C GLU A 92 22.47 -8.84 21.41
N PHE A 93 21.34 -8.46 20.80
CA PHE A 93 20.63 -9.27 19.82
C PHE A 93 20.85 -8.70 18.43
N ILE A 94 21.19 -9.56 17.48
CA ILE A 94 21.40 -9.19 16.06
C ILE A 94 20.32 -9.85 15.23
N ALA A 95 19.58 -9.06 14.47
CA ALA A 95 18.58 -9.57 13.52
C ALA A 95 19.23 -10.42 12.44
N LYS A 96 18.75 -11.63 12.25
CA LYS A 96 19.22 -12.58 11.23
C LYS A 96 18.31 -12.61 10.00
N GLU A 97 17.16 -12.02 10.10
CA GLU A 97 16.12 -11.99 9.08
C GLU A 97 15.70 -10.54 8.82
N ALA A 98 15.47 -10.21 7.56
CA ALA A 98 15.00 -8.89 7.14
C ALA A 98 13.68 -9.02 6.38
N VAL A 99 12.63 -8.35 6.87
CA VAL A 99 11.38 -8.16 6.11
C VAL A 99 11.46 -6.82 5.42
N VAL A 100 11.45 -6.83 4.08
CA VAL A 100 11.72 -5.67 3.23
C VAL A 100 10.46 -5.29 2.46
N TYR A 101 9.89 -4.17 2.82
CA TYR A 101 8.65 -3.64 2.23
C TYR A 101 8.98 -2.70 1.08
N ILE A 102 8.71 -3.17 -0.15
CA ILE A 102 8.90 -2.41 -1.39
C ILE A 102 7.68 -2.63 -2.29
N ASN A 103 6.85 -1.63 -2.45
CA ASN A 103 5.62 -1.78 -3.25
C ASN A 103 5.88 -1.69 -4.77
N SER A 104 6.84 -2.50 -5.24
CA SER A 104 7.20 -2.65 -6.66
C SER A 104 7.84 -4.00 -6.92
N VAL A 105 7.12 -4.91 -7.55
CA VAL A 105 7.65 -6.23 -7.94
C VAL A 105 8.85 -6.10 -8.89
N SER A 106 8.83 -5.12 -9.80
CA SER A 106 9.93 -4.88 -10.72
C SER A 106 11.22 -4.43 -10.00
N GLU A 107 11.09 -3.63 -8.94
CA GLU A 107 12.26 -3.22 -8.13
C GLU A 107 12.77 -4.38 -7.26
N ILE A 108 11.88 -5.20 -6.68
CA ILE A 108 12.26 -6.42 -5.96
C ILE A 108 13.07 -7.36 -6.86
N ILE A 109 12.57 -7.65 -8.06
CA ILE A 109 13.27 -8.50 -9.04
C ILE A 109 14.65 -7.95 -9.42
N LYS A 110 14.74 -6.64 -9.62
CA LYS A 110 16.01 -5.96 -9.92
C LYS A 110 17.01 -6.10 -8.77
N ILE A 111 16.55 -5.98 -7.52
CA ILE A 111 17.36 -6.17 -6.32
C ILE A 111 17.86 -7.61 -6.24
N ILE A 112 16.97 -8.60 -6.36
CA ILE A 112 17.30 -10.02 -6.32
C ILE A 112 18.38 -10.35 -7.36
N LYS A 113 18.15 -9.96 -8.62
CA LYS A 113 19.07 -10.20 -9.72
C LYS A 113 20.44 -9.53 -9.52
N LYS A 114 20.44 -8.25 -9.11
CA LYS A 114 21.68 -7.45 -8.97
C LYS A 114 22.47 -7.76 -7.70
N SER A 115 21.85 -8.37 -6.70
CA SER A 115 22.50 -8.81 -5.45
C SER A 115 22.83 -10.30 -5.46
N GLY A 116 22.50 -11.04 -6.52
CA GLY A 116 22.72 -12.47 -6.61
C GLY A 116 22.05 -13.25 -5.48
N LEU A 117 20.83 -12.84 -5.09
CA LEU A 117 20.06 -13.57 -4.09
C LEU A 117 19.56 -14.89 -4.65
N LYS A 118 19.54 -15.91 -3.79
CA LYS A 118 19.09 -17.25 -4.14
C LYS A 118 17.68 -17.53 -3.60
N PRO A 119 16.93 -18.47 -4.21
CA PRO A 119 15.59 -18.84 -3.72
C PRO A 119 15.58 -19.36 -2.27
N GLU A 120 16.67 -19.99 -1.82
CA GLU A 120 16.79 -20.56 -0.47
C GLU A 120 16.86 -19.46 0.60
N GLU A 121 17.41 -18.30 0.26
CA GLU A 121 17.55 -17.17 1.19
C GLU A 121 16.47 -16.10 1.01
N THR A 122 15.55 -16.27 0.02
CA THR A 122 14.61 -15.21 -0.39
C THR A 122 13.17 -15.71 -0.46
N THR A 123 12.27 -15.05 0.26
CA THR A 123 10.82 -15.18 0.13
C THR A 123 10.27 -13.97 -0.61
N ILE A 124 9.36 -14.17 -1.57
CA ILE A 124 8.71 -13.09 -2.35
C ILE A 124 7.21 -13.16 -2.15
N ILE A 125 6.64 -12.10 -1.58
CA ILE A 125 5.21 -12.01 -1.27
C ILE A 125 4.62 -10.80 -1.99
N CYS A 126 3.79 -11.07 -2.99
CA CYS A 126 3.04 -10.05 -3.72
C CYS A 126 1.73 -10.64 -4.26
N SER A 127 0.89 -9.80 -4.88
CA SER A 127 -0.36 -10.29 -5.47
C SER A 127 -0.11 -11.28 -6.61
N SER A 128 -0.95 -12.32 -6.69
CA SER A 128 -0.90 -13.39 -7.72
C SER A 128 -1.42 -12.96 -9.10
N LYS A 129 -1.31 -11.66 -9.44
CA LYS A 129 -1.68 -11.17 -10.78
C LYS A 129 -0.77 -11.79 -11.84
N SER A 130 -1.34 -12.09 -13.01
CA SER A 130 -0.62 -12.72 -14.13
C SER A 130 0.68 -11.99 -14.50
N ASP A 131 0.70 -10.67 -14.44
CA ASP A 131 1.90 -9.87 -14.74
C ASP A 131 3.02 -10.06 -13.71
N ASN A 132 2.70 -10.26 -12.45
CA ASN A 132 3.70 -10.53 -11.42
C ASN A 132 4.29 -11.93 -11.58
N ILE A 133 3.43 -12.92 -11.89
CA ILE A 133 3.87 -14.28 -12.17
C ILE A 133 4.81 -14.31 -13.38
N LYS A 134 4.43 -13.67 -14.49
CA LYS A 134 5.28 -13.54 -15.68
C LYS A 134 6.66 -12.93 -15.39
N LYS A 135 6.70 -11.91 -14.52
CA LYS A 135 7.96 -11.29 -14.10
C LYS A 135 8.84 -12.24 -13.28
N LEU A 136 8.26 -13.08 -12.43
CA LEU A 136 9.02 -14.08 -11.67
C LEU A 136 9.50 -15.24 -12.54
N ASP A 137 8.70 -15.65 -13.52
CA ASP A 137 9.12 -16.64 -14.52
C ASP A 137 10.28 -16.12 -15.36
N GLU A 138 10.25 -14.83 -15.71
CA GLU A 138 11.36 -14.19 -16.42
C GLU A 138 12.62 -14.11 -15.56
N LEU A 139 12.49 -13.75 -14.26
CA LEU A 139 13.61 -13.79 -13.32
C LEU A 139 14.21 -15.21 -13.26
N SER A 140 13.35 -16.23 -13.14
CA SER A 140 13.77 -17.63 -13.08
C SER A 140 14.53 -18.05 -14.33
N ARG A 141 14.06 -17.69 -15.52
CA ARG A 141 14.75 -17.94 -16.81
C ARG A 141 16.09 -17.22 -16.88
N GLN A 142 16.16 -15.96 -16.45
CA GLN A 142 17.40 -15.16 -16.54
C GLN A 142 18.47 -15.59 -15.54
N THR A 143 18.09 -16.13 -14.40
CA THR A 143 19.02 -16.55 -13.35
C THR A 143 19.35 -18.04 -13.37
N GLY A 144 18.55 -18.84 -14.08
CA GLY A 144 18.62 -20.31 -14.02
C GLY A 144 18.14 -20.90 -12.68
N MET A 145 17.57 -20.08 -11.80
CA MET A 145 17.07 -20.47 -10.48
C MET A 145 15.56 -20.32 -10.42
N LYS A 146 14.86 -21.20 -9.70
CA LYS A 146 13.38 -21.19 -9.64
C LYS A 146 12.89 -20.26 -8.55
N PHE A 147 12.48 -19.05 -8.91
CA PHE A 147 11.75 -18.13 -8.04
C PHE A 147 10.25 -18.29 -8.23
N LYS A 148 9.51 -18.22 -7.13
CA LYS A 148 8.03 -18.29 -7.11
C LYS A 148 7.46 -17.35 -6.07
N LEU A 149 6.17 -17.10 -6.14
CA LEU A 149 5.43 -16.52 -5.02
C LEU A 149 5.39 -17.52 -3.88
N GLU A 150 5.59 -17.03 -2.68
CA GLU A 150 5.53 -17.82 -1.46
C GLU A 150 4.53 -17.22 -0.48
N GLU A 151 4.11 -18.00 0.47
CA GLU A 151 3.28 -17.58 1.59
C GLU A 151 4.20 -17.17 2.76
N ILE A 152 3.64 -16.41 3.70
CA ILE A 152 4.33 -16.09 4.94
C ILE A 152 4.39 -17.37 5.77
N PRO A 153 5.57 -17.76 6.29
CA PRO A 153 5.68 -18.93 7.15
C PRO A 153 4.76 -18.80 8.37
N GLY A 154 4.11 -19.90 8.72
CA GLY A 154 3.26 -20.00 9.89
C GLY A 154 4.04 -19.92 11.21
N LYS A 155 3.32 -19.89 12.33
CA LYS A 155 3.95 -19.86 13.65
C LYS A 155 4.75 -21.15 13.88
N GLY A 156 6.04 -21.01 14.19
CA GLY A 156 6.98 -22.11 14.40
C GLY A 156 7.67 -22.61 13.13
N GLU A 157 7.33 -22.09 11.99
CA GLU A 157 8.02 -22.41 10.73
C GLU A 157 9.24 -21.50 10.53
N PRO A 158 10.33 -22.02 9.90
CA PRO A 158 11.53 -21.22 9.64
C PRO A 158 11.28 -20.15 8.58
N HIS A 159 11.79 -18.95 8.86
CA HIS A 159 11.84 -17.87 7.88
C HIS A 159 13.15 -17.87 7.10
N LYS A 160 13.13 -17.40 5.86
CA LYS A 160 14.35 -17.15 5.09
C LYS A 160 14.98 -15.81 5.50
N MET A 161 16.27 -15.65 5.19
CA MET A 161 17.02 -14.45 5.56
C MET A 161 16.38 -13.16 5.04
N PHE A 162 15.79 -13.19 3.83
CA PHE A 162 15.16 -12.02 3.22
C PHE A 162 13.73 -12.32 2.79
N THR A 163 12.77 -11.55 3.30
CA THR A 163 11.37 -11.57 2.85
C THR A 163 11.04 -10.25 2.18
N PHE A 164 10.82 -10.26 0.87
CA PHE A 164 10.40 -9.07 0.12
C PHE A 164 8.89 -9.04 -0.03
N CYS A 165 8.29 -7.92 0.37
CA CYS A 165 6.84 -7.74 0.41
C CYS A 165 6.40 -6.51 -0.38
N THR A 166 5.25 -6.62 -1.05
CA THR A 166 4.51 -5.46 -1.58
C THR A 166 3.38 -5.06 -0.63
N SER A 167 2.58 -4.06 -0.99
CA SER A 167 1.41 -3.61 -0.21
C SER A 167 0.36 -4.70 0.06
N THR A 168 0.47 -5.84 -0.59
CA THR A 168 -0.41 -7.00 -0.35
C THR A 168 -0.39 -7.47 1.10
N VAL A 169 0.72 -7.24 1.82
CA VAL A 169 0.91 -7.65 3.23
C VAL A 169 0.80 -6.51 4.24
N TYR A 170 0.49 -5.28 3.82
CA TYR A 170 0.34 -4.18 4.78
C TYR A 170 -0.86 -4.41 5.69
N VAL A 171 -1.91 -5.04 5.18
CA VAL A 171 -3.13 -5.36 5.91
C VAL A 171 -3.38 -6.87 5.88
N GLY A 172 -3.71 -7.45 7.02
CA GLY A 172 -4.17 -8.84 7.12
C GLY A 172 -3.09 -9.92 7.00
N ALA A 173 -1.81 -9.57 7.18
CA ALA A 173 -0.70 -10.52 7.17
C ALA A 173 0.09 -10.46 8.47
N ASP A 174 0.47 -11.60 9.01
CA ASP A 174 1.21 -11.70 10.27
C ASP A 174 2.52 -12.45 10.05
N PHE A 175 3.61 -11.91 10.59
CA PHE A 175 4.93 -12.53 10.62
C PHE A 175 5.22 -13.08 12.02
N TYR A 176 5.60 -14.36 12.08
CA TYR A 176 5.89 -15.07 13.31
C TYR A 176 7.38 -15.41 13.46
N SER A 177 8.25 -14.48 13.06
CA SER A 177 9.68 -14.59 13.27
C SER A 177 10.08 -14.13 14.67
N THR A 178 11.00 -14.84 15.29
CA THR A 178 11.63 -14.46 16.57
C THR A 178 12.78 -13.46 16.41
N ASN A 179 13.20 -13.18 15.16
CA ASN A 179 14.45 -12.45 14.90
C ASN A 179 14.41 -11.53 13.68
N ALA A 180 13.24 -11.29 13.08
CA ALA A 180 13.14 -10.43 11.90
C ALA A 180 13.06 -8.96 12.27
N TYR A 181 13.76 -8.12 11.51
CA TYR A 181 13.66 -6.67 11.52
C TYR A 181 13.00 -6.13 10.24
N SER A 182 12.18 -5.09 10.37
CA SER A 182 11.40 -4.52 9.27
C SER A 182 12.10 -3.32 8.63
N TYR A 183 12.27 -3.36 7.31
CA TYR A 183 12.80 -2.28 6.49
C TYR A 183 11.76 -1.83 5.47
N ILE A 184 11.49 -0.54 5.41
CA ILE A 184 10.48 0.06 4.56
C ILE A 184 11.15 1.03 3.60
N PHE A 185 10.84 0.92 2.31
CA PHE A 185 11.41 1.79 1.28
C PHE A 185 10.32 2.60 0.58
N ALA A 186 10.31 3.90 0.84
CA ALA A 186 9.42 4.85 0.20
C ALA A 186 10.16 5.67 -0.86
N ASN A 187 9.63 5.68 -2.08
CA ASN A 187 10.16 6.49 -3.17
C ASN A 187 9.03 7.25 -3.90
N PRO A 188 8.73 8.49 -3.52
CA PRO A 188 7.63 9.26 -4.11
C PRO A 188 7.84 9.62 -5.60
N LYS A 189 9.00 9.32 -6.18
CA LYS A 189 9.20 9.40 -7.64
C LYS A 189 8.42 8.31 -8.39
N VAL A 190 8.07 7.23 -7.68
CA VAL A 190 7.25 6.11 -8.18
C VAL A 190 5.99 6.07 -7.33
N SER A 191 4.86 6.41 -7.90
CA SER A 191 3.58 6.56 -7.17
C SER A 191 3.20 5.31 -6.35
N SER A 192 3.46 4.11 -6.88
CA SER A 192 3.21 2.86 -6.15
C SER A 192 4.10 2.65 -4.93
N MET A 193 5.24 3.34 -4.85
CA MET A 193 6.20 3.22 -3.74
C MET A 193 6.07 4.34 -2.72
N THR A 194 4.98 5.09 -2.74
CA THR A 194 4.64 6.06 -1.71
C THR A 194 4.07 5.32 -0.51
N ILE A 195 4.44 5.71 0.70
CA ILE A 195 3.95 5.13 1.97
C ILE A 195 3.15 6.19 2.73
N ASP A 196 1.95 5.84 3.11
CA ASP A 196 1.16 6.66 4.04
C ASP A 196 1.68 6.45 5.47
N VAL A 197 2.31 7.49 6.01
CA VAL A 197 2.93 7.42 7.35
C VAL A 197 1.89 7.22 8.44
N SER A 198 0.68 7.75 8.26
CA SER A 198 -0.40 7.67 9.26
C SER A 198 -1.20 6.36 9.20
N VAL A 199 -1.15 5.65 8.08
CA VAL A 199 -1.93 4.41 7.89
C VAL A 199 -1.00 3.23 7.58
N ASP A 200 -0.29 3.26 6.43
CA ASP A 200 0.50 2.11 5.98
C ASP A 200 1.64 1.79 6.93
N LEU A 201 2.36 2.81 7.43
CA LEU A 201 3.49 2.62 8.32
C LEU A 201 3.06 1.95 9.63
N GLN A 202 1.97 2.39 10.23
CA GLN A 202 1.41 1.79 11.44
C GLN A 202 1.00 0.34 11.21
N GLN A 203 0.36 0.06 10.08
CA GLN A 203 -0.04 -1.29 9.70
C GLN A 203 1.17 -2.21 9.53
N ILE A 204 2.23 -1.74 8.87
CA ILE A 204 3.46 -2.52 8.64
C ILE A 204 4.16 -2.86 9.95
N ILE A 205 4.33 -1.89 10.85
CA ILE A 205 5.02 -2.11 12.13
C ILE A 205 4.29 -3.15 12.96
N GLY A 206 2.96 -3.17 12.96
CA GLY A 206 2.15 -4.15 13.66
C GLY A 206 2.19 -5.58 13.08
N ARG A 207 2.93 -5.86 12.02
CA ARG A 207 2.93 -7.19 11.37
C ARG A 207 3.80 -8.23 12.10
N GLN A 208 4.85 -7.84 12.82
CA GLN A 208 5.64 -8.76 13.65
C GLN A 208 4.88 -9.11 14.92
N ARG A 209 4.43 -10.36 15.07
CA ARG A 209 3.48 -10.76 16.13
C ARG A 209 4.12 -11.40 17.34
N LEU A 210 5.28 -12.03 17.21
CA LEU A 210 5.90 -12.73 18.32
C LEU A 210 6.45 -11.76 19.36
N GLU A 211 6.11 -12.00 20.63
CA GLU A 211 6.59 -11.21 21.76
C GLU A 211 8.09 -11.42 22.03
N GLU A 212 8.57 -12.59 21.68
CA GLU A 212 9.96 -13.00 21.78
C GLU A 212 10.86 -12.27 20.76
N ASN A 213 10.28 -11.68 19.71
CA ASN A 213 11.04 -10.89 18.76
C ASN A 213 11.36 -9.50 19.33
N PRO A 214 12.64 -9.20 19.69
CA PRO A 214 12.99 -7.92 20.28
C PRO A 214 12.81 -6.74 19.30
N PHE A 215 12.67 -7.02 18.01
CA PHE A 215 12.49 -6.03 16.97
C PHE A 215 11.02 -5.81 16.55
N ARG A 216 10.05 -6.47 17.20
CA ARG A 216 8.66 -6.51 16.74
C ARG A 216 8.00 -5.12 16.57
N ASN A 217 8.41 -4.14 17.39
CA ASN A 217 7.88 -2.78 17.36
C ASN A 217 8.85 -1.78 16.71
N SER A 218 9.89 -2.27 16.05
CA SER A 218 10.93 -1.42 15.47
C SER A 218 11.00 -1.59 13.95
N ALA A 219 11.30 -0.50 13.27
CA ALA A 219 11.49 -0.49 11.82
C ALA A 219 12.44 0.61 11.37
N THR A 220 13.02 0.46 10.19
CA THR A 220 13.72 1.56 9.51
C THR A 220 12.94 1.95 8.25
N LEU A 221 12.56 3.22 8.16
CA LEU A 221 11.97 3.82 6.98
C LEU A 221 13.05 4.56 6.19
N TYR A 222 13.45 4.01 5.05
CA TYR A 222 14.23 4.72 4.05
C TYR A 222 13.31 5.48 3.12
N TYR A 223 13.52 6.77 2.98
CA TYR A 223 12.72 7.57 2.07
C TYR A 223 13.57 8.52 1.23
N ASN A 224 13.09 8.79 0.03
CA ASN A 224 13.58 9.85 -0.84
C ASN A 224 12.52 10.95 -0.88
N THR A 225 12.92 12.17 -1.14
CA THR A 225 12.00 13.29 -1.25
C THR A 225 11.98 13.85 -2.65
N ARG A 226 10.79 14.28 -3.03
CA ARG A 226 10.55 15.08 -4.21
C ARG A 226 9.57 16.16 -3.82
N GLU A 227 9.89 17.40 -4.16
CA GLU A 227 8.92 18.46 -4.08
C GLU A 227 7.65 18.07 -4.86
N ALA A 228 6.48 18.29 -4.26
CA ALA A 228 5.22 18.03 -4.93
C ALA A 228 5.17 18.93 -6.18
N LYS A 229 5.09 18.32 -7.36
CA LYS A 229 5.01 19.07 -8.63
C LYS A 229 3.71 19.88 -8.75
N VAL A 230 2.72 19.54 -7.94
CA VAL A 230 1.37 20.11 -7.98
C VAL A 230 1.11 20.79 -6.65
N THR A 231 0.82 22.09 -6.67
CA THR A 231 0.36 22.80 -5.48
C THR A 231 -1.04 22.34 -5.08
N LYS A 232 -1.43 22.58 -3.81
CA LYS A 232 -2.78 22.27 -3.34
C LYS A 232 -3.87 22.94 -4.19
N GLU A 233 -3.65 24.20 -4.58
CA GLU A 233 -4.59 24.95 -5.41
C GLU A 233 -4.76 24.33 -6.80
N ASN A 234 -3.66 23.90 -7.43
CA ASN A 234 -3.71 23.23 -8.72
C ASN A 234 -4.36 21.84 -8.64
N LEU A 235 -4.15 21.11 -7.53
CA LEU A 235 -4.86 19.87 -7.26
C LEU A 235 -6.37 20.11 -7.17
N GLU A 236 -6.79 21.07 -6.33
CA GLU A 236 -8.21 21.41 -6.15
C GLU A 236 -8.88 21.87 -7.46
N LYS A 237 -8.15 22.63 -8.26
CA LYS A 237 -8.61 23.01 -9.60
C LYS A 237 -8.81 21.78 -10.50
N SER A 238 -7.83 20.88 -10.54
CA SER A 238 -7.89 19.65 -11.33
C SER A 238 -9.06 18.75 -10.90
N ILE A 239 -9.27 18.62 -9.59
CA ILE A 239 -10.38 17.84 -9.03
C ILE A 239 -11.73 18.44 -9.43
N ARG A 240 -11.91 19.76 -9.33
CA ARG A 240 -13.14 20.44 -9.80
C ARG A 240 -13.38 20.17 -11.28
N GLU A 241 -12.39 20.36 -12.13
CA GLU A 241 -12.51 20.09 -13.56
C GLU A 241 -12.88 18.65 -13.89
N LYS A 242 -12.33 17.67 -13.15
CA LYS A 242 -12.69 16.25 -13.29
C LYS A 242 -14.12 15.98 -12.82
N ASN A 243 -14.55 16.59 -11.71
CA ASN A 243 -15.91 16.46 -11.22
C ASN A 243 -16.93 17.02 -12.25
N ASP A 244 -16.65 18.18 -12.82
CA ASP A 244 -17.53 18.79 -13.83
C ASP A 244 -17.63 17.94 -15.10
N ARG A 245 -16.50 17.35 -15.53
CA ARG A 245 -16.51 16.40 -16.66
C ARG A 245 -17.27 15.13 -16.33
N THR A 246 -17.09 14.60 -15.13
CA THR A 246 -17.80 13.40 -14.66
C THR A 246 -19.31 13.61 -14.64
N ASN A 247 -19.76 14.74 -14.09
CA ASN A 247 -21.19 15.06 -14.02
C ASN A 247 -21.79 15.18 -15.44
N ARG A 248 -21.12 15.93 -16.34
CA ARG A 248 -21.55 16.03 -17.74
C ARG A 248 -21.61 14.68 -18.44
N GLN A 249 -20.70 13.76 -18.17
CA GLN A 249 -20.71 12.44 -18.77
C GLN A 249 -21.86 11.58 -18.26
N ILE A 250 -22.17 11.66 -16.97
CA ILE A 250 -23.35 10.98 -16.40
C ILE A 250 -24.64 11.54 -17.00
N GLU A 251 -24.77 12.86 -17.06
CA GLU A 251 -25.92 13.55 -17.69
C GLU A 251 -26.10 13.15 -19.16
N ASN A 252 -25.00 13.13 -19.93
CA ASN A 252 -25.02 12.70 -21.33
C ASN A 252 -25.44 11.25 -21.48
N TYR A 253 -24.98 10.36 -20.59
CA TYR A 253 -25.40 8.97 -20.58
C TYR A 253 -26.87 8.81 -20.25
N GLU A 254 -27.35 9.53 -19.25
CA GLU A 254 -28.77 9.49 -18.85
C GLU A 254 -29.70 9.99 -19.92
N ALA A 255 -29.28 11.04 -20.67
CA ALA A 255 -30.03 11.62 -21.76
C ALA A 255 -29.90 10.83 -23.10
N ALA A 256 -28.96 9.89 -23.21
CA ALA A 256 -28.70 9.20 -24.46
C ALA A 256 -29.84 8.25 -24.86
N PRO A 257 -30.34 8.33 -26.12
CA PRO A 257 -31.38 7.42 -26.61
C PRO A 257 -30.85 5.98 -26.78
N HIS A 258 -29.54 5.79 -27.00
CA HIS A 258 -28.87 4.51 -27.19
C HIS A 258 -27.84 4.29 -26.08
N LYS A 259 -28.29 3.94 -24.88
CA LYS A 259 -27.44 3.79 -23.69
C LYS A 259 -26.33 2.76 -23.85
N ASN A 260 -26.61 1.65 -24.55
CA ASN A 260 -25.61 0.59 -24.75
C ASN A 260 -24.41 1.07 -25.59
N ASP A 261 -24.64 1.90 -26.59
CA ASP A 261 -23.55 2.44 -27.44
C ASP A 261 -22.69 3.41 -26.64
N GLN A 262 -23.32 4.24 -25.81
CA GLN A 262 -22.60 5.15 -24.89
C GLN A 262 -21.78 4.40 -23.85
N LEU A 263 -22.31 3.31 -23.29
CA LEU A 263 -21.58 2.44 -22.38
C LEU A 263 -20.34 1.86 -23.03
N GLN A 264 -20.47 1.35 -24.27
CA GLN A 264 -19.34 0.75 -24.98
C GLN A 264 -18.23 1.77 -25.28
N ILE A 265 -18.60 3.00 -25.65
CA ILE A 265 -17.66 4.10 -25.85
C ILE A 265 -16.93 4.42 -24.55
N MET A 266 -17.66 4.52 -23.44
CA MET A 266 -17.06 4.81 -22.13
C MET A 266 -16.20 3.68 -21.61
N GLU A 267 -16.60 2.41 -21.77
CA GLU A 267 -15.76 1.27 -21.41
C GLU A 267 -14.41 1.32 -22.12
N ASN A 268 -14.42 1.62 -23.42
CA ASN A 268 -13.21 1.75 -24.21
C ASN A 268 -12.36 2.92 -23.71
N THR A 269 -12.98 4.06 -23.38
CA THR A 269 -12.29 5.24 -22.87
C THR A 269 -11.65 4.96 -21.52
N ILE A 270 -12.39 4.36 -20.57
CA ILE A 270 -11.87 4.00 -19.25
C ILE A 270 -10.75 2.96 -19.37
N ARG A 271 -10.88 1.99 -20.28
CA ARG A 271 -9.86 0.96 -20.52
C ARG A 271 -8.57 1.55 -21.08
N GLN A 272 -8.64 2.56 -21.95
CA GLN A 272 -7.48 3.21 -22.56
C GLN A 272 -6.83 4.26 -21.68
N GLN A 273 -7.63 5.10 -21.03
CA GLN A 273 -7.16 6.29 -20.31
C GLN A 273 -7.18 6.12 -18.80
N GLY A 274 -7.91 5.12 -18.30
CA GLY A 274 -8.21 4.98 -16.86
C GLY A 274 -9.08 6.13 -16.37
N HIS A 275 -8.98 6.42 -15.07
CA HIS A 275 -9.75 7.51 -14.42
C HIS A 275 -9.02 8.86 -14.40
N LYS A 276 -8.08 9.09 -15.33
CA LYS A 276 -7.25 10.31 -15.33
C LYS A 276 -8.03 11.58 -15.63
N GLU A 277 -9.08 11.46 -16.46
CA GLU A 277 -9.86 12.60 -16.93
C GLU A 277 -11.21 12.77 -16.21
N HIS A 278 -11.73 11.72 -15.57
CA HIS A 278 -13.03 11.71 -14.91
C HIS A 278 -13.11 10.62 -13.84
N TYR A 279 -14.09 10.72 -12.96
CA TYR A 279 -14.35 9.75 -11.89
C TYR A 279 -15.56 8.83 -12.19
N CYS A 280 -15.93 8.63 -13.44
CA CYS A 280 -17.00 7.70 -13.80
C CYS A 280 -16.57 6.25 -13.61
N CYS A 281 -17.49 5.46 -13.06
CA CYS A 281 -17.39 4.01 -13.00
C CYS A 281 -18.58 3.36 -13.68
N ILE A 282 -18.32 2.23 -14.34
CA ILE A 282 -19.33 1.36 -14.89
C ILE A 282 -19.59 0.26 -13.86
N VAL A 283 -20.82 0.17 -13.39
CA VAL A 283 -21.25 -0.80 -12.39
C VAL A 283 -22.45 -1.59 -12.89
N LYS A 284 -22.59 -2.82 -12.40
CA LYS A 284 -23.79 -3.62 -12.60
C LYS A 284 -24.69 -3.46 -11.38
N ASP A 285 -25.98 -3.22 -11.63
CA ASP A 285 -26.97 -3.24 -10.57
C ASP A 285 -27.43 -4.68 -10.24
N LYS A 286 -28.30 -4.81 -9.24
CA LYS A 286 -28.88 -6.10 -8.80
C LYS A 286 -29.62 -6.86 -9.90
N ASP A 287 -30.12 -6.16 -10.91
CA ASP A 287 -30.86 -6.70 -12.04
C ASP A 287 -29.95 -6.95 -13.25
N ASN A 288 -28.62 -6.90 -13.05
CA ASN A 288 -27.59 -7.06 -14.08
C ASN A 288 -27.54 -5.95 -15.14
N ASN A 289 -28.27 -4.83 -14.92
CA ASN A 289 -28.18 -3.68 -15.80
C ASN A 289 -26.88 -2.93 -15.55
N VAL A 290 -26.23 -2.50 -16.62
CA VAL A 290 -25.02 -1.72 -16.54
C VAL A 290 -25.37 -0.23 -16.51
N ARG A 291 -24.77 0.50 -15.58
CA ARG A 291 -24.95 1.95 -15.44
C ARG A 291 -23.63 2.65 -15.19
N ILE A 292 -23.60 3.95 -15.46
CA ILE A 292 -22.47 4.81 -15.14
C ILE A 292 -22.78 5.57 -13.85
N VAL A 293 -21.86 5.52 -12.89
CA VAL A 293 -21.97 6.24 -11.62
C VAL A 293 -20.69 7.01 -11.32
N LYS A 294 -20.79 8.07 -10.52
CA LYS A 294 -19.64 8.77 -9.97
C LYS A 294 -18.98 7.90 -8.90
N ASN A 295 -17.66 7.78 -8.95
CA ASN A 295 -16.87 7.11 -7.94
C ASN A 295 -16.16 8.14 -7.04
N GLU A 296 -16.74 8.42 -5.89
CA GLU A 296 -16.22 9.38 -4.91
C GLU A 296 -14.87 8.96 -4.33
N ILE A 297 -14.61 7.64 -4.26
CA ILE A 297 -13.36 7.11 -3.70
C ILE A 297 -12.16 7.42 -4.58
N LEU A 298 -12.32 7.54 -5.90
CA LEU A 298 -11.23 7.97 -6.77
C LEU A 298 -10.79 9.41 -6.48
N GLU A 299 -11.72 10.29 -6.18
CA GLU A 299 -11.41 11.65 -5.74
C GLU A 299 -10.65 11.64 -4.41
N ILE A 300 -11.14 10.89 -3.43
CA ILE A 300 -10.48 10.72 -2.13
C ILE A 300 -9.08 10.12 -2.30
N ALA A 301 -8.94 9.09 -3.13
CA ALA A 301 -7.64 8.46 -3.39
C ALA A 301 -6.63 9.44 -4.02
N GLU A 302 -7.08 10.32 -4.91
CA GLU A 302 -6.23 11.35 -5.52
C GLU A 302 -5.79 12.41 -4.51
N ARG A 303 -6.70 12.91 -3.67
CA ARG A 303 -6.40 13.83 -2.58
C ARG A 303 -5.41 13.20 -1.60
N ARG A 304 -5.67 11.96 -1.21
CA ARG A 304 -4.83 11.24 -0.26
C ARG A 304 -3.44 10.97 -0.82
N ALA A 305 -3.32 10.58 -2.08
CA ALA A 305 -2.02 10.37 -2.73
C ALA A 305 -1.18 11.67 -2.75
N TRP A 306 -1.80 12.82 -2.94
CA TRP A 306 -1.13 14.10 -2.86
C TRP A 306 -0.69 14.41 -1.43
N GLU A 307 -1.56 14.25 -0.44
CA GLU A 307 -1.25 14.50 0.98
C GLU A 307 -0.10 13.60 1.47
N VAL A 308 -0.14 12.32 1.14
CA VAL A 308 0.93 11.39 1.49
C VAL A 308 2.27 11.82 0.89
N SER A 309 2.26 12.29 -0.35
CA SER A 309 3.46 12.83 -1.01
C SER A 309 3.97 14.11 -0.32
N ASP A 310 3.05 15.00 0.07
CA ASP A 310 3.37 16.24 0.78
C ASP A 310 3.87 15.98 2.21
N GLN A 311 3.27 15.04 2.93
CA GLN A 311 3.71 14.62 4.26
C GLN A 311 5.15 14.09 4.25
N ILE A 312 5.49 13.21 3.31
CA ILE A 312 6.87 12.69 3.17
C ILE A 312 7.84 13.82 2.85
N TYR A 313 7.43 14.78 2.02
CA TYR A 313 8.24 15.97 1.73
C TYR A 313 8.46 16.81 2.99
N ARG A 314 7.42 17.07 3.79
CA ARG A 314 7.49 17.85 5.04
C ARG A 314 8.34 17.19 6.10
N LEU A 315 8.29 15.87 6.24
CA LEU A 315 9.21 15.13 7.13
C LEU A 315 10.66 15.47 6.82
N SER A 316 10.99 15.77 5.57
CA SER A 316 12.34 16.14 5.16
C SER A 316 12.77 17.54 5.62
N LEU A 317 11.83 18.43 5.92
CA LEU A 317 12.08 19.79 6.35
C LEU A 317 12.26 19.90 7.88
N ILE A 318 11.73 18.93 8.62
CA ILE A 318 11.82 18.92 10.10
C ILE A 318 13.20 18.43 10.57
N HIS A 319 13.93 17.70 9.74
CA HIS A 319 15.24 17.13 10.04
C HIS A 319 16.42 17.92 9.42
N ILE A 320 16.20 19.18 9.05
CA ILE A 320 17.23 20.14 8.71
C ILE A 320 17.37 21.12 9.88
#